data_bffe694e64f910428c80a73a51649558
#
_entry.id   bffe694e64f910428c80a73a51649558
#
_cell.length_a   1.000
_cell.length_b   1.000
_cell.length_c   1.000
_cell.angle_alpha   90.00
_cell.angle_beta   90.00
_cell.angle_gamma   90.00
#
_symmetry.space_group_name_H-M   'P 1'
#
loop_
_entity.id
_entity.type
_entity.pdbx_description
1 polymer ?
#
loop_
_entity_poly.entity_id
_entity_poly.type
_entity_poly.pdbx_seq_one_letter_code
_entity_poly.pdbx_strand_id
1 'polypeptide(L)'
;MLERPVALLLDFGGVVIETRKRLTGPSDVAVQLQQLLAKGGYRLSRDELADSVEAGSVALKHWKHASSRRQQPTELTHREVVSDFLAADLPEGPRALLSAEATTVLEVISAGLNDHPIRPGIREILELCRAEGIRVGIVSNAHSGTSHRRILDDLGIAEYFGVQVYSDEVGIRKPNPDMIRIAAEALGTIPEHCWYVGDTQDRDVVAGRRADVGGVLITRSKHTDNPPFPVRDKADAMFDDPRGLLAELRRAVAQPGSLAERSRRQPALPLGPALLIDHGGVISLTAPGTDGLARFLEELRGQLERTGIPAPTTGELGEALANARQTLKERKAERLAAYEAQGGELREVTHQEFWQTVAAHLQQDFRAWFRAEADDLAARYGNVKSDRQCRPGMPELLRRFAQAGTPVVVVSNTVSGRAVRDSCKRYGLDPYIAAYVASDEHGLRKPEPDIFREALTIASADPARTIFIGDKPRNDAAGARAVGIAHRILLTGGSTPDDELHSALADGTATQVVSDVTDLLPLREAIAS
;
A
#
# COMPACT_ATOMS: atom_id res chain seq x y z
N MET A 1 -34.88 -3.62 10.23
CA MET A 1 -34.51 -2.31 9.64
C MET A 1 -33.06 -2.09 9.93
N LEU A 2 -32.30 -1.60 8.95
CA LEU A 2 -30.88 -1.30 9.13
C LEU A 2 -30.71 -0.01 9.92
N GLU A 3 -29.81 -0.01 10.90
CA GLU A 3 -29.50 1.18 11.67
C GLU A 3 -28.63 2.15 10.84
N ARG A 4 -28.68 3.45 11.13
CA ARG A 4 -27.87 4.47 10.45
C ARG A 4 -26.38 4.14 10.59
N PRO A 5 -25.61 4.07 9.48
CA PRO A 5 -24.19 3.79 9.55
C PRO A 5 -23.38 5.03 9.97
N VAL A 6 -22.21 4.78 10.58
CA VAL A 6 -21.17 5.79 10.80
C VAL A 6 -20.34 6.01 9.53
N ALA A 7 -20.13 4.94 8.77
CA ALA A 7 -19.48 5.00 7.47
C ALA A 7 -20.17 4.11 6.43
N LEU A 8 -20.10 4.56 5.17
CA LEU A 8 -20.60 3.85 4.01
C LEU A 8 -19.40 3.42 3.16
N LEU A 9 -19.17 2.11 3.08
CA LEU A 9 -18.11 1.52 2.28
C LEU A 9 -18.70 0.98 0.97
N LEU A 10 -18.18 1.43 -0.17
CA LEU A 10 -18.71 1.12 -1.49
C LEU A 10 -17.69 0.32 -2.30
N ASP A 11 -18.13 -0.76 -2.98
CA ASP A 11 -17.37 -1.25 -4.12
C ASP A 11 -17.39 -0.21 -5.26
N PHE A 12 -16.41 -0.29 -6.14
CA PHE A 12 -16.26 0.65 -7.25
C PHE A 12 -17.09 0.25 -8.46
N GLY A 13 -16.73 -0.88 -9.07
CA GLY A 13 -17.38 -1.39 -10.27
C GLY A 13 -18.75 -2.03 -9.98
N GLY A 14 -19.80 -1.62 -10.68
CA GLY A 14 -21.15 -2.16 -10.43
C GLY A 14 -21.88 -1.51 -9.23
N VAL A 15 -21.22 -0.65 -8.48
CA VAL A 15 -21.81 0.15 -7.39
C VAL A 15 -21.70 1.65 -7.69
N VAL A 16 -20.49 2.21 -7.67
CA VAL A 16 -20.27 3.64 -7.96
C VAL A 16 -20.36 3.93 -9.44
N ILE A 17 -19.75 3.09 -10.26
CA ILE A 17 -19.73 3.21 -11.71
C ILE A 17 -20.32 1.98 -12.40
N GLU A 18 -20.81 2.18 -13.62
CA GLU A 18 -21.13 1.10 -14.54
C GLU A 18 -19.96 0.87 -15.49
N THR A 19 -19.61 -0.39 -15.74
CA THR A 19 -18.58 -0.73 -16.73
C THR A 19 -19.23 -1.12 -18.05
N ARG A 20 -19.08 -0.29 -19.09
CA ARG A 20 -19.60 -0.49 -20.44
C ARG A 20 -18.46 -0.76 -21.40
N LYS A 21 -18.49 -1.92 -22.06
CA LYS A 21 -17.48 -2.24 -23.10
C LYS A 21 -17.55 -1.25 -24.25
N ARG A 22 -16.36 -0.73 -24.65
CA ARG A 22 -16.21 0.02 -25.89
C ARG A 22 -16.09 -0.94 -27.07
N LEU A 23 -16.81 -0.68 -28.15
CA LEU A 23 -16.74 -1.50 -29.37
C LEU A 23 -15.34 -1.47 -30.00
N THR A 24 -14.68 -0.32 -29.97
CA THR A 24 -13.32 -0.13 -30.50
C THR A 24 -12.24 -0.45 -29.46
N GLY A 25 -12.61 -0.74 -28.21
CA GLY A 25 -11.70 -0.87 -27.08
C GLY A 25 -10.53 -1.81 -27.32
N PRO A 26 -10.74 -3.05 -27.77
CA PRO A 26 -9.62 -3.97 -28.03
C PRO A 26 -8.63 -3.42 -29.08
N SER A 27 -9.14 -2.80 -30.15
CA SER A 27 -8.31 -2.19 -31.20
C SER A 27 -7.54 -0.97 -30.68
N ASP A 28 -8.19 -0.13 -29.87
CA ASP A 28 -7.58 1.08 -29.31
C ASP A 28 -6.44 0.71 -28.31
N VAL A 29 -6.66 -0.30 -27.49
CA VAL A 29 -5.65 -0.88 -26.60
C VAL A 29 -4.51 -1.48 -27.41
N ALA A 30 -4.78 -2.28 -28.44
CA ALA A 30 -3.76 -2.89 -29.30
C ALA A 30 -2.85 -1.86 -29.97
N VAL A 31 -3.42 -0.71 -30.40
CA VAL A 31 -2.62 0.41 -30.95
C VAL A 31 -1.64 0.96 -29.92
N GLN A 32 -2.07 1.17 -28.68
CA GLN A 32 -1.21 1.71 -27.64
C GLN A 32 -0.13 0.70 -27.21
N LEU A 33 -0.48 -0.59 -27.09
CA LEU A 33 0.48 -1.65 -26.82
C LEU A 33 1.50 -1.81 -27.97
N GLN A 34 1.07 -1.70 -29.23
CA GLN A 34 1.95 -1.70 -30.38
C GLN A 34 2.96 -0.55 -30.35
N GLN A 35 2.51 0.66 -29.96
CA GLN A 35 3.40 1.80 -29.77
C GLN A 35 4.42 1.59 -28.65
N LEU A 36 3.99 0.96 -27.55
CA LEU A 36 4.87 0.62 -26.45
C LEU A 36 5.94 -0.40 -26.88
N LEU A 37 5.53 -1.47 -27.55
CA LEU A 37 6.43 -2.50 -28.10
C LEU A 37 7.40 -1.95 -29.14
N ALA A 38 6.95 -1.05 -30.00
CA ALA A 38 7.79 -0.42 -31.01
C ALA A 38 8.95 0.38 -30.44
N LYS A 39 8.77 1.00 -29.26
CA LYS A 39 9.85 1.69 -28.52
C LYS A 39 10.95 0.71 -28.08
N GLY A 40 10.59 -0.55 -27.83
CA GLY A 40 11.54 -1.63 -27.50
C GLY A 40 12.05 -2.40 -28.70
N GLY A 41 11.71 -1.96 -29.94
CA GLY A 41 12.17 -2.60 -31.17
C GLY A 41 11.33 -3.82 -31.61
N TYR A 42 10.22 -4.10 -30.92
CA TYR A 42 9.36 -5.24 -31.26
C TYR A 42 8.22 -4.83 -32.20
N ARG A 43 7.84 -5.74 -33.10
CA ARG A 43 6.73 -5.56 -34.02
C ARG A 43 5.78 -6.74 -33.94
N LEU A 44 4.60 -6.52 -33.42
CA LEU A 44 3.46 -7.43 -33.45
C LEU A 44 2.28 -6.75 -34.16
N SER A 45 1.42 -7.53 -34.79
CA SER A 45 0.21 -7.00 -35.40
C SER A 45 -0.79 -6.56 -34.32
N ARG A 46 -1.74 -5.72 -34.70
CA ARG A 46 -2.81 -5.28 -33.80
C ARG A 46 -3.74 -6.44 -33.42
N ASP A 47 -3.97 -7.34 -34.37
CA ASP A 47 -4.85 -8.49 -34.15
C ASP A 47 -4.23 -9.44 -33.14
N GLU A 48 -2.92 -9.78 -33.26
CA GLU A 48 -2.20 -10.59 -32.25
C GLU A 48 -2.29 -9.98 -30.86
N LEU A 49 -2.13 -8.67 -30.73
CA LEU A 49 -2.19 -7.99 -29.43
C LEU A 49 -3.62 -7.93 -28.88
N ALA A 50 -4.62 -7.70 -29.73
CA ALA A 50 -6.02 -7.70 -29.32
C ALA A 50 -6.48 -9.08 -28.87
N ASP A 51 -6.13 -10.12 -29.63
CA ASP A 51 -6.47 -11.53 -29.33
C ASP A 51 -5.82 -11.98 -28.02
N SER A 52 -4.53 -11.64 -27.81
CA SER A 52 -3.81 -11.97 -26.57
C SER A 52 -4.46 -11.30 -25.34
N VAL A 53 -4.79 -10.01 -25.42
CA VAL A 53 -5.48 -9.27 -24.33
C VAL A 53 -6.87 -9.85 -24.07
N GLU A 54 -7.62 -10.22 -25.10
CA GLU A 54 -8.94 -10.83 -24.94
C GLU A 54 -8.85 -12.22 -24.29
N ALA A 55 -7.98 -13.10 -24.79
CA ALA A 55 -7.75 -14.42 -24.23
C ALA A 55 -7.27 -14.34 -22.77
N GLY A 56 -6.31 -13.47 -22.50
CA GLY A 56 -5.78 -13.22 -21.16
C GLY A 56 -6.85 -12.68 -20.20
N SER A 57 -7.71 -11.79 -20.68
CA SER A 57 -8.84 -11.27 -19.88
C SER A 57 -9.84 -12.35 -19.49
N VAL A 58 -10.09 -13.32 -20.38
CA VAL A 58 -10.94 -14.49 -20.08
C VAL A 58 -10.28 -15.39 -19.04
N ALA A 59 -9.00 -15.72 -19.21
CA ALA A 59 -8.23 -16.54 -18.28
C ALA A 59 -8.19 -15.89 -16.88
N LEU A 60 -7.90 -14.58 -16.83
CA LEU A 60 -7.89 -13.80 -15.59
C LEU A 60 -9.26 -13.77 -14.90
N LYS A 61 -10.37 -13.74 -15.65
CA LYS A 61 -11.73 -13.86 -15.09
C LYS A 61 -11.92 -15.20 -14.37
N HIS A 62 -11.46 -16.30 -14.95
CA HIS A 62 -11.56 -17.63 -14.32
C HIS A 62 -10.69 -17.71 -13.06
N TRP A 63 -9.48 -17.14 -13.10
CA TRP A 63 -8.64 -17.04 -11.91
C TRP A 63 -9.34 -16.26 -10.78
N LYS A 64 -9.96 -15.10 -11.09
CA LYS A 64 -10.71 -14.30 -10.11
C LYS A 64 -11.81 -15.11 -9.43
N HIS A 65 -12.56 -15.92 -10.20
CA HIS A 65 -13.60 -16.78 -9.66
C HIS A 65 -13.01 -17.89 -8.76
N ALA A 66 -11.90 -18.50 -9.16
CA ALA A 66 -11.24 -19.52 -8.33
C ALA A 66 -10.66 -18.91 -7.05
N SER A 67 -10.07 -17.72 -7.15
CA SER A 67 -9.50 -16.98 -6.02
C SER A 67 -10.56 -16.62 -4.97
N SER A 68 -11.78 -16.23 -5.37
CA SER A 68 -12.85 -15.84 -4.45
C SER A 68 -13.37 -16.99 -3.55
N ARG A 69 -12.99 -18.24 -3.83
CA ARG A 69 -13.28 -19.36 -2.93
C ARG A 69 -12.36 -19.47 -1.72
N ARG A 70 -11.21 -18.79 -1.74
CA ARG A 70 -10.24 -18.85 -0.65
C ARG A 70 -10.74 -18.06 0.58
N GLN A 71 -10.27 -18.44 1.77
CA GLN A 71 -10.56 -17.70 3.00
C GLN A 71 -9.85 -16.35 3.03
N GLN A 72 -8.58 -16.36 2.66
CA GLN A 72 -7.70 -15.18 2.60
C GLN A 72 -7.07 -15.09 1.21
N PRO A 73 -7.81 -14.66 0.18
CA PRO A 73 -7.25 -14.53 -1.16
C PRO A 73 -6.28 -13.33 -1.21
N THR A 74 -5.14 -13.55 -1.87
CA THR A 74 -4.16 -12.53 -2.22
C THR A 74 -4.43 -11.99 -3.62
N GLU A 75 -4.00 -10.75 -3.90
CA GLU A 75 -4.08 -10.18 -5.24
C GLU A 75 -2.81 -10.53 -6.03
N LEU A 76 -2.95 -10.54 -7.36
CA LEU A 76 -1.82 -10.64 -8.27
C LEU A 76 -1.09 -9.30 -8.35
N THR A 77 0.21 -9.35 -8.47
CA THR A 77 1.00 -8.19 -8.85
C THR A 77 0.67 -7.76 -10.29
N HIS A 78 0.87 -6.49 -10.63
CA HIS A 78 0.69 -6.01 -12.01
C HIS A 78 1.46 -6.87 -13.01
N ARG A 79 2.67 -7.28 -12.65
CA ARG A 79 3.54 -8.12 -13.49
C ARG A 79 2.94 -9.49 -13.75
N GLU A 80 2.44 -10.17 -12.72
CA GLU A 80 1.76 -11.47 -12.87
C GLU A 80 0.50 -11.34 -13.74
N VAL A 81 -0.28 -10.27 -13.57
CA VAL A 81 -1.46 -10.03 -14.42
C VAL A 81 -1.06 -9.92 -15.89
N VAL A 82 0.03 -9.23 -16.19
CA VAL A 82 0.49 -9.07 -17.58
C VAL A 82 1.22 -10.30 -18.08
N SER A 83 2.20 -10.83 -17.33
CA SER A 83 3.04 -11.95 -17.80
C SER A 83 2.28 -13.27 -17.92
N ASP A 84 1.40 -13.55 -16.98
CA ASP A 84 0.79 -14.88 -16.83
C ASP A 84 -0.61 -14.96 -17.46
N PHE A 85 -1.19 -13.79 -17.79
CA PHE A 85 -2.52 -13.71 -18.38
C PHE A 85 -2.56 -12.88 -19.65
N LEU A 86 -2.38 -11.55 -19.58
CA LEU A 86 -2.68 -10.63 -20.68
C LEU A 86 -1.70 -10.71 -21.86
N ALA A 87 -0.48 -11.20 -21.64
CA ALA A 87 0.56 -11.37 -22.65
C ALA A 87 1.19 -12.78 -22.60
N ALA A 88 0.48 -13.74 -21.96
CA ALA A 88 1.05 -15.07 -21.68
C ALA A 88 1.43 -15.86 -22.94
N ASP A 89 0.72 -15.68 -24.03
CA ASP A 89 0.89 -16.34 -25.34
C ASP A 89 1.79 -15.56 -26.30
N LEU A 90 2.24 -14.35 -25.92
CA LEU A 90 3.15 -13.57 -26.75
C LEU A 90 4.59 -14.11 -26.68
N PRO A 91 5.42 -13.88 -27.72
CA PRO A 91 6.83 -14.21 -27.71
C PRO A 91 7.56 -13.61 -26.50
N GLU A 92 8.63 -14.26 -26.04
CA GLU A 92 9.34 -13.92 -24.81
C GLU A 92 9.75 -12.43 -24.73
N GLY A 93 10.33 -11.85 -25.78
CA GLY A 93 10.77 -10.46 -25.79
C GLY A 93 9.62 -9.45 -25.60
N PRO A 94 8.58 -9.46 -26.44
CA PRO A 94 7.38 -8.63 -26.26
C PRO A 94 6.73 -8.82 -24.90
N ARG A 95 6.55 -10.08 -24.44
CA ARG A 95 5.99 -10.39 -23.14
C ARG A 95 6.80 -9.80 -22.00
N ALA A 96 8.13 -9.94 -22.06
CA ALA A 96 9.03 -9.39 -21.05
C ALA A 96 8.92 -7.86 -20.97
N LEU A 97 8.86 -7.17 -22.13
CA LEU A 97 8.71 -5.73 -22.19
C LEU A 97 7.36 -5.27 -21.61
N LEU A 98 6.24 -5.90 -22.03
CA LEU A 98 4.93 -5.56 -21.50
C LEU A 98 4.83 -5.85 -20.00
N SER A 99 5.44 -6.92 -19.52
CA SER A 99 5.50 -7.24 -18.08
C SER A 99 6.36 -6.25 -17.30
N ALA A 100 7.41 -5.70 -17.90
CA ALA A 100 8.22 -4.65 -17.32
C ALA A 100 7.45 -3.32 -17.19
N GLU A 101 6.58 -3.02 -18.16
CA GLU A 101 5.72 -1.84 -18.20
C GLU A 101 4.29 -2.16 -17.68
N ALA A 102 4.15 -3.16 -16.81
CA ALA A 102 2.85 -3.73 -16.43
C ALA A 102 1.86 -2.67 -15.90
N THR A 103 2.32 -1.71 -15.10
CA THR A 103 1.46 -0.62 -14.60
C THR A 103 0.89 0.20 -15.76
N THR A 104 1.73 0.62 -16.70
CA THR A 104 1.31 1.35 -17.91
C THR A 104 0.36 0.51 -18.76
N VAL A 105 0.64 -0.79 -18.93
CA VAL A 105 -0.22 -1.72 -19.67
C VAL A 105 -1.61 -1.80 -19.03
N LEU A 106 -1.69 -1.94 -17.72
CA LEU A 106 -2.95 -2.02 -17.00
C LEU A 106 -3.74 -0.71 -17.03
N GLU A 107 -3.06 0.44 -16.98
CA GLU A 107 -3.70 1.75 -17.17
C GLU A 107 -4.28 1.89 -18.59
N VAL A 108 -3.51 1.50 -19.63
CA VAL A 108 -3.97 1.50 -21.03
C VAL A 108 -5.20 0.61 -21.20
N ILE A 109 -5.18 -0.59 -20.63
CA ILE A 109 -6.30 -1.53 -20.70
C ILE A 109 -7.52 -1.00 -19.96
N SER A 110 -7.33 -0.49 -18.75
CA SER A 110 -8.42 0.09 -17.94
C SER A 110 -9.10 1.27 -18.64
N ALA A 111 -8.30 2.18 -19.17
CA ALA A 111 -8.82 3.37 -19.88
C ALA A 111 -9.37 3.06 -21.27
N GLY A 112 -8.82 2.04 -21.97
CA GLY A 112 -9.17 1.74 -23.37
C GLY A 112 -10.36 0.81 -23.55
N LEU A 113 -10.50 -0.23 -22.73
CA LEU A 113 -11.52 -1.27 -22.96
C LEU A 113 -12.93 -0.86 -22.59
N ASN A 114 -13.12 0.06 -21.63
CA ASN A 114 -14.42 0.35 -21.06
C ASN A 114 -14.67 1.85 -20.88
N ASP A 115 -15.94 2.23 -20.91
CA ASP A 115 -16.45 3.49 -20.36
C ASP A 115 -16.93 3.27 -18.93
N HIS A 116 -16.83 4.31 -18.11
CA HIS A 116 -17.11 4.25 -16.68
C HIS A 116 -18.13 5.35 -16.24
N PRO A 117 -19.37 5.36 -16.76
CA PRO A 117 -20.35 6.33 -16.30
C PRO A 117 -20.74 6.09 -14.86
N ILE A 118 -20.93 7.18 -14.11
CA ILE A 118 -21.46 7.13 -12.76
C ILE A 118 -22.86 6.53 -12.74
N ARG A 119 -23.17 5.69 -11.77
CA ARG A 119 -24.51 5.09 -11.67
C ARG A 119 -25.52 6.09 -11.09
N PRO A 120 -26.79 6.04 -11.56
CA PRO A 120 -27.85 6.92 -11.06
C PRO A 120 -28.04 6.80 -9.54
N GLY A 121 -28.11 7.93 -8.85
CA GLY A 121 -28.30 7.97 -7.39
C GLY A 121 -27.02 8.07 -6.57
N ILE A 122 -25.84 7.81 -7.17
CA ILE A 122 -24.57 7.85 -6.42
C ILE A 122 -24.23 9.28 -5.97
N ARG A 123 -24.38 10.30 -6.83
CA ARG A 123 -24.09 11.68 -6.41
C ARG A 123 -24.95 12.09 -5.23
N GLU A 124 -26.24 11.80 -5.28
CA GLU A 124 -27.19 12.10 -4.22
C GLU A 124 -26.89 11.33 -2.91
N ILE A 125 -26.36 10.10 -3.01
CA ILE A 125 -25.87 9.33 -1.84
C ILE A 125 -24.67 10.06 -1.22
N LEU A 126 -23.69 10.43 -2.03
CA LEU A 126 -22.48 11.11 -1.57
C LEU A 126 -22.79 12.46 -0.93
N GLU A 127 -23.69 13.25 -1.54
CA GLU A 127 -24.17 14.51 -0.98
C GLU A 127 -24.92 14.32 0.36
N LEU A 128 -25.80 13.32 0.43
CA LEU A 128 -26.48 12.96 1.66
C LEU A 128 -25.49 12.55 2.76
N CYS A 129 -24.52 11.70 2.44
CA CYS A 129 -23.48 11.29 3.37
C CYS A 129 -22.70 12.51 3.91
N ARG A 130 -22.29 13.43 3.03
CA ARG A 130 -21.61 14.67 3.41
C ARG A 130 -22.49 15.53 4.35
N ALA A 131 -23.74 15.73 3.99
CA ALA A 131 -24.69 16.53 4.81
C ALA A 131 -24.93 15.93 6.19
N GLU A 132 -24.97 14.62 6.29
CA GLU A 132 -25.23 13.87 7.52
C GLU A 132 -23.97 13.50 8.30
N GLY A 133 -22.76 13.82 7.80
CA GLY A 133 -21.50 13.45 8.44
C GLY A 133 -21.21 11.94 8.41
N ILE A 134 -21.79 11.20 7.46
CA ILE A 134 -21.47 9.79 7.21
C ILE A 134 -20.21 9.74 6.36
N ARG A 135 -19.15 9.10 6.85
CA ARG A 135 -17.89 8.96 6.14
C ARG A 135 -18.03 7.95 5.01
N VAL A 136 -17.39 8.21 3.87
CA VAL A 136 -17.51 7.33 2.70
C VAL A 136 -16.13 6.80 2.31
N GLY A 137 -16.03 5.50 1.99
CA GLY A 137 -14.82 4.86 1.50
C GLY A 137 -15.08 3.94 0.31
N ILE A 138 -14.04 3.70 -0.48
CA ILE A 138 -14.01 2.68 -1.55
C ILE A 138 -13.30 1.43 -1.04
N VAL A 139 -13.84 0.24 -1.37
CA VAL A 139 -13.19 -1.07 -1.14
C VAL A 139 -13.37 -1.90 -2.41
N SER A 140 -12.36 -1.93 -3.27
CA SER A 140 -12.50 -2.53 -4.59
C SER A 140 -11.37 -3.50 -4.95
N ASN A 141 -11.75 -4.61 -5.60
CA ASN A 141 -10.78 -5.46 -6.30
C ASN A 141 -10.40 -4.80 -7.63
N ALA A 142 -9.18 -4.29 -7.71
CA ALA A 142 -8.64 -3.60 -8.86
C ALA A 142 -7.32 -4.23 -9.33
N HIS A 143 -7.00 -4.07 -10.61
CA HIS A 143 -5.65 -4.33 -11.14
C HIS A 143 -4.89 -3.02 -11.41
N SER A 144 -5.54 -1.87 -11.19
CA SER A 144 -4.92 -0.55 -11.20
C SER A 144 -5.76 0.41 -10.36
N GLY A 145 -5.44 0.56 -9.09
CA GLY A 145 -6.04 1.53 -8.19
C GLY A 145 -5.86 2.97 -8.70
N THR A 146 -4.70 3.25 -9.30
CA THR A 146 -4.41 4.54 -9.98
C THR A 146 -5.44 4.88 -11.05
N SER A 147 -5.84 3.90 -11.88
CA SER A 147 -6.87 4.10 -12.90
C SER A 147 -8.24 4.42 -12.28
N HIS A 148 -8.58 3.76 -11.18
CA HIS A 148 -9.83 4.01 -10.46
C HIS A 148 -9.86 5.42 -9.85
N ARG A 149 -8.75 5.89 -9.26
CA ARG A 149 -8.63 7.27 -8.75
C ARG A 149 -8.83 8.29 -9.86
N ARG A 150 -8.18 8.09 -11.02
CA ARG A 150 -8.37 8.98 -12.19
C ARG A 150 -9.82 9.05 -12.64
N ILE A 151 -10.54 7.92 -12.65
CA ILE A 151 -11.97 7.90 -12.99
C ILE A 151 -12.79 8.71 -11.98
N LEU A 152 -12.51 8.59 -10.67
CA LEU A 152 -13.19 9.40 -9.66
C LEU A 152 -12.90 10.90 -9.80
N ASP A 153 -11.66 11.27 -10.14
CA ASP A 153 -11.26 12.65 -10.44
C ASP A 153 -11.97 13.20 -11.66
N ASP A 154 -11.99 12.44 -12.76
CA ASP A 154 -12.67 12.80 -14.02
C ASP A 154 -14.20 12.96 -13.83
N LEU A 155 -14.78 12.17 -12.92
CA LEU A 155 -16.19 12.28 -12.56
C LEU A 155 -16.47 13.41 -11.55
N GLY A 156 -15.45 14.05 -10.99
CA GLY A 156 -15.56 15.12 -9.98
C GLY A 156 -16.22 14.65 -8.69
N ILE A 157 -15.89 13.44 -8.23
CA ILE A 157 -16.43 12.85 -6.99
C ILE A 157 -15.34 12.31 -6.03
N ALA A 158 -14.07 12.43 -6.37
CA ALA A 158 -12.96 11.91 -5.57
C ALA A 158 -12.96 12.48 -4.13
N GLU A 159 -13.28 13.75 -3.98
CA GLU A 159 -13.30 14.48 -2.69
C GLU A 159 -14.32 13.95 -1.66
N TYR A 160 -15.29 13.12 -2.07
CA TYR A 160 -16.26 12.54 -1.15
C TYR A 160 -15.70 11.34 -0.37
N PHE A 161 -14.63 10.73 -0.87
CA PHE A 161 -14.08 9.50 -0.30
C PHE A 161 -12.92 9.81 0.64
N GLY A 162 -13.13 9.58 1.93
CA GLY A 162 -12.09 9.73 2.95
C GLY A 162 -11.02 8.63 2.89
N VAL A 163 -11.32 7.49 2.26
CA VAL A 163 -10.38 6.39 2.02
C VAL A 163 -10.73 5.65 0.73
N GLN A 164 -9.71 5.13 0.07
CA GLN A 164 -9.84 4.30 -1.13
C GLN A 164 -8.88 3.10 -1.01
N VAL A 165 -9.42 1.89 -0.80
CA VAL A 165 -8.68 0.65 -0.65
C VAL A 165 -8.82 -0.19 -1.92
N TYR A 166 -7.72 -0.42 -2.60
CA TYR A 166 -7.63 -1.20 -3.83
C TYR A 166 -6.76 -2.44 -3.63
N SER A 167 -7.20 -3.58 -4.17
CA SER A 167 -6.55 -4.86 -3.91
C SER A 167 -5.11 -4.96 -4.45
N ASP A 168 -4.81 -4.30 -5.57
CA ASP A 168 -3.47 -4.23 -6.14
C ASP A 168 -2.48 -3.46 -5.26
N GLU A 169 -2.96 -2.52 -4.45
CA GLU A 169 -2.15 -1.71 -3.53
C GLU A 169 -1.94 -2.41 -2.18
N VAL A 170 -2.98 -3.07 -1.65
CA VAL A 170 -2.88 -3.76 -0.34
C VAL A 170 -2.46 -5.22 -0.43
N GLY A 171 -2.33 -5.79 -1.65
CA GLY A 171 -1.88 -7.17 -1.89
C GLY A 171 -2.88 -8.26 -1.51
N ILE A 172 -4.06 -7.90 -1.05
CA ILE A 172 -5.16 -8.80 -0.71
C ILE A 172 -6.42 -8.39 -1.48
N ARG A 173 -7.35 -9.34 -1.68
CA ARG A 173 -8.57 -9.05 -2.45
C ARG A 173 -9.81 -9.62 -1.78
N LYS A 174 -10.99 -9.04 -2.07
CA LYS A 174 -12.28 -9.60 -1.64
C LYS A 174 -12.45 -11.03 -2.19
N PRO A 175 -12.94 -11.96 -1.38
CA PRO A 175 -13.63 -11.82 -0.10
C PRO A 175 -12.74 -11.89 1.16
N ASN A 176 -11.47 -11.47 1.10
CA ASN A 176 -10.70 -11.24 2.31
C ASN A 176 -11.33 -10.07 3.09
N PRO A 177 -11.75 -10.28 4.36
CA PRO A 177 -12.42 -9.25 5.17
C PRO A 177 -11.51 -8.07 5.52
N ASP A 178 -10.18 -8.26 5.48
CA ASP A 178 -9.23 -7.25 5.94
C ASP A 178 -9.24 -5.99 5.06
N MET A 179 -9.64 -6.09 3.78
CA MET A 179 -9.87 -4.89 2.95
C MET A 179 -10.95 -3.96 3.54
N ILE A 180 -12.03 -4.54 4.07
CA ILE A 180 -13.12 -3.79 4.72
C ILE A 180 -12.65 -3.24 6.07
N ARG A 181 -11.89 -4.01 6.85
CA ARG A 181 -11.33 -3.59 8.13
C ARG A 181 -10.36 -2.43 7.96
N ILE A 182 -9.44 -2.50 6.98
CA ILE A 182 -8.53 -1.39 6.61
C ILE A 182 -9.34 -0.12 6.30
N ALA A 183 -10.40 -0.23 5.51
CA ALA A 183 -11.21 0.94 5.15
C ALA A 183 -11.99 1.52 6.35
N ALA A 184 -12.57 0.67 7.19
CA ALA A 184 -13.29 1.12 8.39
C ALA A 184 -12.34 1.81 9.37
N GLU A 185 -11.18 1.23 9.62
CA GLU A 185 -10.14 1.78 10.48
C GLU A 185 -9.62 3.14 9.96
N ALA A 186 -9.28 3.24 8.67
CA ALA A 186 -8.86 4.49 8.05
C ALA A 186 -9.92 5.59 8.12
N LEU A 187 -11.20 5.22 8.19
CA LEU A 187 -12.30 6.14 8.46
C LEU A 187 -12.55 6.36 9.96
N GLY A 188 -11.71 5.84 10.86
CA GLY A 188 -11.84 5.99 12.31
C GLY A 188 -13.13 5.35 12.88
N THR A 189 -13.48 4.16 12.40
CA THR A 189 -14.64 3.39 12.86
C THR A 189 -14.35 1.89 12.82
N ILE A 190 -15.29 1.07 13.23
CA ILE A 190 -15.22 -0.40 13.17
C ILE A 190 -16.23 -0.94 12.15
N PRO A 191 -16.01 -2.13 11.57
CA PRO A 191 -16.90 -2.70 10.56
C PRO A 191 -18.37 -2.77 10.99
N GLU A 192 -18.66 -3.09 12.24
CA GLU A 192 -20.00 -3.22 12.80
C GLU A 192 -20.81 -1.90 12.71
N HIS A 193 -20.14 -0.76 12.59
CA HIS A 193 -20.76 0.55 12.42
C HIS A 193 -20.81 0.99 10.94
N CYS A 194 -20.38 0.14 10.03
CA CYS A 194 -20.38 0.43 8.59
C CYS A 194 -21.53 -0.29 7.88
N TRP A 195 -22.01 0.32 6.80
CA TRP A 195 -22.65 -0.43 5.73
C TRP A 195 -21.61 -0.69 4.65
N TYR A 196 -21.57 -1.93 4.17
CA TYR A 196 -20.79 -2.30 3.02
C TYR A 196 -21.71 -2.62 1.85
N VAL A 197 -21.50 -1.97 0.71
CA VAL A 197 -22.33 -2.06 -0.49
C VAL A 197 -21.50 -2.62 -1.63
N GLY A 198 -21.91 -3.77 -2.17
CA GLY A 198 -21.31 -4.40 -3.33
C GLY A 198 -22.31 -4.69 -4.44
N ASP A 199 -21.85 -5.41 -5.47
CA ASP A 199 -22.68 -5.89 -6.57
C ASP A 199 -22.62 -7.40 -6.76
N THR A 200 -21.67 -8.11 -6.09
CA THR A 200 -21.43 -9.55 -6.25
C THR A 200 -21.66 -10.33 -4.97
N GLN A 201 -22.24 -11.54 -5.11
CA GLN A 201 -22.51 -12.40 -3.96
C GLN A 201 -21.23 -13.07 -3.44
N ASP A 202 -20.39 -13.61 -4.33
CA ASP A 202 -19.20 -14.41 -4.02
C ASP A 202 -18.04 -13.60 -3.43
N ARG A 203 -18.01 -12.31 -3.64
CA ARG A 203 -16.94 -11.41 -3.17
C ARG A 203 -17.45 -10.43 -2.14
N ASP A 204 -18.49 -9.66 -2.48
CA ASP A 204 -18.91 -8.54 -1.63
C ASP A 204 -19.75 -9.01 -0.43
N VAL A 205 -20.77 -9.85 -0.67
CA VAL A 205 -21.56 -10.36 0.45
C VAL A 205 -20.69 -11.18 1.39
N VAL A 206 -19.85 -12.05 0.85
CA VAL A 206 -18.95 -12.89 1.66
C VAL A 206 -17.93 -12.04 2.43
N ALA A 207 -17.34 -11.00 1.80
CA ALA A 207 -16.41 -10.10 2.48
C ALA A 207 -17.09 -9.35 3.62
N GLY A 208 -18.27 -8.77 3.36
CA GLY A 208 -19.03 -8.04 4.37
C GLY A 208 -19.43 -8.91 5.57
N ARG A 209 -19.86 -10.14 5.31
CA ARG A 209 -20.19 -11.10 6.38
C ARG A 209 -18.96 -11.52 7.19
N ARG A 210 -17.84 -11.77 6.54
CA ARG A 210 -16.59 -12.13 7.22
C ARG A 210 -15.98 -10.96 8.02
N ALA A 211 -16.27 -9.73 7.61
CA ALA A 211 -15.83 -8.53 8.31
C ALA A 211 -16.78 -8.09 9.43
N ASP A 212 -17.94 -8.75 9.58
CA ASP A 212 -18.99 -8.44 10.55
C ASP A 212 -19.50 -7.00 10.44
N VAL A 213 -19.72 -6.50 9.18
CA VAL A 213 -20.26 -5.15 9.00
C VAL A 213 -21.70 -5.06 9.47
N GLY A 214 -22.11 -3.88 9.96
CA GLY A 214 -23.46 -3.63 10.47
C GLY A 214 -24.57 -3.74 9.43
N GLY A 215 -24.23 -3.63 8.12
CA GLY A 215 -25.15 -3.90 7.02
C GLY A 215 -24.45 -4.32 5.75
N VAL A 216 -24.77 -5.48 5.23
CA VAL A 216 -24.29 -5.99 3.93
C VAL A 216 -25.37 -5.75 2.88
N LEU A 217 -25.09 -4.86 1.93
CA LEU A 217 -26.07 -4.39 0.95
C LEU A 217 -25.59 -4.68 -0.47
N ILE A 218 -26.54 -4.89 -1.37
CA ILE A 218 -26.28 -5.09 -2.80
C ILE A 218 -27.04 -4.05 -3.62
N THR A 219 -26.37 -3.44 -4.58
CA THR A 219 -27.00 -2.78 -5.72
C THR A 219 -26.76 -3.64 -6.97
N ARG A 220 -27.85 -4.11 -7.58
CA ARG A 220 -27.78 -5.07 -8.69
C ARG A 220 -26.94 -4.54 -9.85
N SER A 221 -26.11 -5.42 -10.38
CA SER A 221 -25.40 -5.29 -11.64
C SER A 221 -25.67 -6.55 -12.50
N LYS A 222 -25.10 -6.60 -13.69
CA LYS A 222 -25.12 -7.81 -14.55
C LYS A 222 -24.46 -9.04 -13.93
N HIS A 223 -23.72 -8.87 -12.82
CA HIS A 223 -22.99 -9.96 -12.14
C HIS A 223 -23.69 -10.50 -10.91
N THR A 224 -24.68 -9.79 -10.39
CA THR A 224 -25.31 -10.10 -9.10
C THR A 224 -26.06 -11.42 -9.10
N ASP A 225 -26.87 -11.69 -10.13
CA ASP A 225 -27.79 -12.82 -10.16
C ASP A 225 -27.14 -14.12 -10.68
N ASN A 226 -25.92 -14.05 -11.20
CA ASN A 226 -25.18 -15.19 -11.75
C ASN A 226 -23.80 -15.32 -11.08
N PRO A 227 -23.74 -15.66 -9.78
CA PRO A 227 -22.46 -15.90 -9.11
C PRO A 227 -21.76 -17.11 -9.75
N PRO A 228 -20.41 -17.13 -9.79
CA PRO A 228 -19.65 -18.20 -10.44
C PRO A 228 -19.79 -19.57 -9.76
N PHE A 229 -20.30 -19.61 -8.55
CA PHE A 229 -20.61 -20.79 -7.75
C PHE A 229 -21.66 -20.45 -6.68
N PRO A 230 -22.36 -21.46 -6.08
CA PRO A 230 -23.35 -21.22 -5.06
C PRO A 230 -22.76 -20.50 -3.83
N VAL A 231 -23.40 -19.42 -3.40
CA VAL A 231 -23.04 -18.64 -2.22
C VAL A 231 -24.15 -18.82 -1.15
N ARG A 232 -23.75 -19.15 0.09
CA ARG A 232 -24.67 -19.36 1.20
C ARG A 232 -25.04 -18.06 1.92
N ASP A 233 -24.09 -17.17 2.01
CA ASP A 233 -24.27 -15.88 2.67
C ASP A 233 -25.27 -15.01 1.92
N LYS A 234 -26.05 -14.25 2.66
CA LYS A 234 -27.11 -13.37 2.13
C LYS A 234 -26.81 -11.92 2.50
N ALA A 235 -27.14 -11.01 1.59
CA ALA A 235 -27.20 -9.58 1.91
C ALA A 235 -28.40 -9.28 2.81
N ASP A 236 -28.31 -8.21 3.61
CA ASP A 236 -29.41 -7.73 4.45
C ASP A 236 -30.49 -7.03 3.62
N ALA A 237 -30.06 -6.37 2.52
CA ALA A 237 -30.97 -5.83 1.52
C ALA A 237 -30.33 -5.83 0.13
N MET A 238 -31.19 -5.88 -0.89
CA MET A 238 -30.78 -5.88 -2.29
C MET A 238 -31.67 -4.89 -3.06
N PHE A 239 -31.04 -4.00 -3.80
CA PHE A 239 -31.69 -2.93 -4.56
C PHE A 239 -31.37 -3.09 -6.04
N ASP A 240 -32.32 -2.75 -6.91
CA ASP A 240 -32.13 -2.83 -8.36
C ASP A 240 -31.07 -1.84 -8.87
N ASP A 241 -30.94 -0.71 -8.18
CA ASP A 241 -29.91 0.30 -8.47
C ASP A 241 -29.59 1.15 -7.23
N PRO A 242 -28.58 2.06 -7.26
CA PRO A 242 -28.24 2.91 -6.14
C PRO A 242 -29.35 3.84 -5.64
N ARG A 243 -30.40 4.13 -6.41
CA ARG A 243 -31.54 4.93 -5.91
C ARG A 243 -32.31 4.19 -4.82
N GLY A 244 -32.38 2.86 -4.89
CA GLY A 244 -32.93 2.06 -3.80
C GLY A 244 -32.09 2.14 -2.52
N LEU A 245 -30.77 2.11 -2.65
CA LEU A 245 -29.83 2.36 -1.54
C LEU A 245 -30.01 3.77 -0.96
N LEU A 246 -30.16 4.80 -1.82
CA LEU A 246 -30.44 6.17 -1.37
C LEU A 246 -31.72 6.26 -0.53
N ALA A 247 -32.79 5.59 -0.95
CA ALA A 247 -34.04 5.54 -0.20
C ALA A 247 -33.87 4.87 1.18
N GLU A 248 -33.10 3.76 1.23
CA GLU A 248 -32.78 3.09 2.50
C GLU A 248 -31.94 3.98 3.41
N LEU A 249 -30.91 4.62 2.86
CA LEU A 249 -30.05 5.53 3.63
C LEU A 249 -30.84 6.72 4.20
N ARG A 250 -31.73 7.35 3.41
CA ARG A 250 -32.64 8.41 3.89
C ARG A 250 -33.52 7.93 5.03
N ARG A 251 -34.04 6.71 4.95
CA ARG A 251 -34.85 6.10 6.00
C ARG A 251 -34.06 5.87 7.28
N ALA A 252 -32.84 5.36 7.16
CA ALA A 252 -31.95 5.12 8.29
C ALA A 252 -31.54 6.44 8.98
N VAL A 253 -31.29 7.49 8.20
CA VAL A 253 -30.96 8.84 8.71
C VAL A 253 -32.15 9.49 9.43
N ALA A 254 -33.37 9.28 8.96
CA ALA A 254 -34.58 9.87 9.56
C ALA A 254 -35.00 9.22 10.90
N GLN A 255 -34.39 8.09 11.29
CA GLN A 255 -34.73 7.41 12.55
C GLN A 255 -34.07 8.11 13.75
N PRO A 256 -34.84 8.54 14.79
CA PRO A 256 -34.26 9.08 16.01
C PRO A 256 -33.57 7.97 16.82
N GLY A 257 -32.35 8.20 17.28
CA GLY A 257 -31.60 7.29 18.16
C GLY A 257 -30.68 6.29 17.47
N SER A 258 -30.24 6.58 16.23
CA SER A 258 -29.36 5.74 15.45
C SER A 258 -27.94 5.60 16.03
N LEU A 259 -27.19 4.58 15.56
CA LEU A 259 -25.77 4.33 15.88
C LEU A 259 -24.89 5.60 15.84
N ALA A 260 -25.22 6.55 14.95
CA ALA A 260 -24.51 7.83 14.88
C ALA A 260 -24.67 8.72 16.12
N GLU A 261 -25.81 8.66 16.84
CA GLU A 261 -25.96 9.35 18.14
C GLU A 261 -25.24 8.57 19.24
N ARG A 262 -25.23 7.25 19.18
CA ARG A 262 -24.41 6.42 20.08
C ARG A 262 -22.93 6.65 19.80
N SER A 263 -22.50 6.76 18.53
CA SER A 263 -21.12 7.06 18.14
C SER A 263 -20.69 8.50 18.48
N ARG A 264 -21.64 9.48 18.51
CA ARG A 264 -21.38 10.82 19.06
C ARG A 264 -21.35 10.85 20.58
N ARG A 265 -21.98 9.87 21.25
CA ARG A 265 -21.98 9.68 22.70
C ARG A 265 -20.95 8.67 23.18
N GLN A 266 -20.48 7.76 22.31
CA GLN A 266 -19.26 7.03 22.59
C GLN A 266 -18.11 8.01 22.28
N PRO A 267 -17.27 8.31 23.28
CA PRO A 267 -15.98 8.90 22.97
C PRO A 267 -15.38 8.01 21.87
N ALA A 268 -14.72 8.62 20.86
CA ALA A 268 -13.86 7.89 19.94
C ALA A 268 -13.17 6.82 20.77
N LEU A 269 -13.17 5.56 20.31
CA LEU A 269 -12.51 4.46 21.04
C LEU A 269 -11.25 5.06 21.63
N PRO A 270 -11.07 5.05 22.96
CA PRO A 270 -9.96 5.79 23.56
C PRO A 270 -8.73 5.30 22.82
N LEU A 271 -8.05 6.24 22.13
CA LEU A 271 -6.85 5.93 21.41
C LEU A 271 -5.96 5.13 22.36
N GLY A 272 -5.54 3.96 21.91
CA GLY A 272 -4.79 3.01 22.73
C GLY A 272 -3.29 3.36 22.79
N PRO A 273 -2.53 2.63 23.60
CA PRO A 273 -1.08 2.68 23.51
C PRO A 273 -0.59 2.02 22.23
N ALA A 274 0.55 2.46 21.70
CA ALA A 274 1.21 1.82 20.57
C ALA A 274 2.74 1.83 20.70
N LEU A 275 3.39 0.90 20.01
CA LEU A 275 4.82 0.92 19.77
C LEU A 275 5.09 1.22 18.30
N LEU A 276 5.64 2.39 18.02
CA LEU A 276 6.19 2.74 16.72
C LEU A 276 7.70 2.54 16.76
N ILE A 277 8.29 1.92 15.74
CA ILE A 277 9.69 1.50 15.79
C ILE A 277 10.37 1.64 14.42
N ASP A 278 11.57 2.21 14.39
CA ASP A 278 12.39 2.20 13.18
C ASP A 278 12.99 0.80 12.92
N HIS A 279 13.32 0.55 11.66
CA HIS A 279 13.92 -0.71 11.25
C HIS A 279 15.46 -0.66 11.29
N GLY A 280 16.06 0.28 10.58
CA GLY A 280 17.51 0.35 10.38
C GLY A 280 18.25 0.93 11.58
N GLY A 281 19.19 0.19 12.18
CA GLY A 281 19.86 0.62 13.41
C GLY A 281 19.08 0.29 14.68
N VAL A 282 17.81 -0.09 14.56
CA VAL A 282 16.93 -0.42 15.69
C VAL A 282 16.57 -1.90 15.68
N ILE A 283 15.69 -2.35 14.78
CA ILE A 283 15.36 -3.78 14.61
C ILE A 283 16.55 -4.52 13.99
N SER A 284 17.21 -3.91 13.02
CA SER A 284 18.21 -4.52 12.15
C SER A 284 19.55 -3.80 12.25
N LEU A 285 20.56 -4.50 12.77
CA LEU A 285 21.93 -4.00 12.91
C LEU A 285 22.81 -4.46 11.74
N THR A 286 23.86 -3.68 11.44
CA THR A 286 24.89 -4.09 10.50
C THR A 286 25.68 -5.26 11.09
N ALA A 287 25.90 -6.30 10.29
CA ALA A 287 26.70 -7.48 10.63
C ALA A 287 27.99 -7.52 9.80
N PRO A 288 28.99 -8.32 10.20
CA PRO A 288 30.15 -8.60 9.34
C PRO A 288 29.72 -9.19 7.97
N GLY A 289 30.43 -8.80 6.92
CA GLY A 289 30.04 -9.01 5.55
C GLY A 289 29.88 -10.47 5.11
N THR A 290 28.88 -10.69 4.28
CA THR A 290 28.70 -11.88 3.44
C THR A 290 28.87 -11.49 1.98
N ASP A 291 29.00 -12.46 1.06
CA ASP A 291 29.12 -12.20 -0.39
C ASP A 291 27.81 -11.79 -1.07
N GLY A 292 26.80 -11.33 -0.30
CA GLY A 292 25.47 -11.01 -0.81
C GLY A 292 25.46 -9.97 -1.92
N LEU A 293 26.20 -8.89 -1.74
CA LEU A 293 26.32 -7.84 -2.74
C LEU A 293 27.04 -8.32 -4.00
N ALA A 294 28.11 -9.09 -3.84
CA ALA A 294 28.85 -9.64 -4.98
C ALA A 294 27.96 -10.56 -5.85
N ARG A 295 27.21 -11.47 -5.21
CA ARG A 295 26.23 -12.31 -5.92
C ARG A 295 25.14 -11.51 -6.61
N PHE A 296 24.62 -10.48 -5.97
CA PHE A 296 23.64 -9.58 -6.59
C PHE A 296 24.19 -8.88 -7.83
N LEU A 297 25.44 -8.43 -7.79
CA LEU A 297 26.09 -7.79 -8.95
C LEU A 297 26.29 -8.78 -10.13
N GLU A 298 26.65 -10.02 -9.85
CA GLU A 298 26.73 -11.07 -10.87
C GLU A 298 25.37 -11.39 -11.50
N GLU A 299 24.32 -11.52 -10.68
CA GLU A 299 22.97 -11.73 -11.16
C GLU A 299 22.47 -10.54 -11.98
N LEU A 300 22.73 -9.30 -11.53
CA LEU A 300 22.37 -8.08 -12.23
C LEU A 300 23.08 -8.02 -13.60
N ARG A 301 24.39 -8.31 -13.65
CA ARG A 301 25.15 -8.40 -14.89
C ARG A 301 24.52 -9.42 -15.86
N GLY A 302 24.23 -10.62 -15.39
CA GLY A 302 23.58 -11.65 -16.20
C GLY A 302 22.17 -11.26 -16.68
N GLN A 303 21.44 -10.42 -15.95
CA GLN A 303 20.17 -9.87 -16.41
C GLN A 303 20.36 -8.81 -17.51
N LEU A 304 21.38 -7.94 -17.36
CA LEU A 304 21.70 -6.93 -18.37
C LEU A 304 22.22 -7.56 -19.67
N GLU A 305 23.01 -8.65 -19.61
CA GLU A 305 23.45 -9.41 -20.80
C GLU A 305 22.27 -9.88 -21.65
N ARG A 306 21.19 -10.30 -21.04
CA ARG A 306 19.98 -10.76 -21.75
C ARG A 306 19.24 -9.66 -22.52
N THR A 307 19.56 -8.39 -22.28
CA THR A 307 18.98 -7.27 -23.04
C THR A 307 19.54 -7.14 -24.45
N GLY A 308 20.65 -7.83 -24.77
CA GLY A 308 21.36 -7.69 -26.04
C GLY A 308 22.25 -6.43 -26.14
N ILE A 309 22.30 -5.61 -25.08
CA ILE A 309 23.23 -4.47 -24.94
C ILE A 309 24.49 -5.00 -24.25
N PRO A 310 25.71 -4.62 -24.68
CA PRO A 310 26.95 -5.03 -23.99
C PRO A 310 26.87 -4.73 -22.49
N ALA A 311 26.85 -5.76 -21.66
CA ALA A 311 26.70 -5.62 -20.22
C ALA A 311 27.97 -5.04 -19.58
N PRO A 312 27.85 -4.15 -18.60
CA PRO A 312 28.98 -3.70 -17.82
C PRO A 312 29.55 -4.84 -16.97
N THR A 313 30.79 -4.72 -16.57
CA THR A 313 31.43 -5.64 -15.61
C THR A 313 30.79 -5.46 -14.23
N THR A 314 30.95 -6.45 -13.36
CA THR A 314 30.52 -6.35 -11.96
C THR A 314 31.21 -5.21 -11.21
N GLY A 315 32.48 -4.89 -11.57
CA GLY A 315 33.20 -3.72 -11.06
C GLY A 315 32.51 -2.41 -11.42
N GLU A 316 32.20 -2.20 -12.71
CA GLU A 316 31.50 -0.99 -13.20
C GLU A 316 30.10 -0.87 -12.59
N LEU A 317 29.37 -1.96 -12.41
CA LEU A 317 28.08 -1.97 -11.70
C LEU A 317 28.22 -1.59 -10.23
N GLY A 318 29.25 -2.09 -9.56
CA GLY A 318 29.56 -1.75 -8.18
C GLY A 318 29.90 -0.26 -8.00
N GLU A 319 30.73 0.29 -8.90
CA GLU A 319 31.06 1.73 -8.93
C GLU A 319 29.82 2.58 -9.24
N ALA A 320 29.00 2.20 -10.21
CA ALA A 320 27.77 2.93 -10.53
C ALA A 320 26.79 2.96 -9.34
N LEU A 321 26.64 1.84 -8.62
CA LEU A 321 25.85 1.78 -7.39
C LEU A 321 26.44 2.66 -6.27
N ALA A 322 27.75 2.67 -6.06
CA ALA A 322 28.41 3.48 -5.07
C ALA A 322 28.24 4.97 -5.37
N ASN A 323 28.45 5.38 -6.62
CA ASN A 323 28.28 6.77 -7.09
C ASN A 323 26.82 7.22 -6.97
N ALA A 324 25.85 6.38 -7.36
CA ALA A 324 24.43 6.67 -7.21
C ALA A 324 24.05 6.87 -5.75
N ARG A 325 24.56 6.05 -4.83
CA ARG A 325 24.34 6.21 -3.38
C ARG A 325 24.86 7.53 -2.87
N GLN A 326 26.04 7.94 -3.30
CA GLN A 326 26.64 9.21 -2.90
C GLN A 326 25.80 10.40 -3.43
N THR A 327 25.47 10.40 -4.73
CA THR A 327 24.62 11.42 -5.35
C THR A 327 23.28 11.57 -4.63
N LEU A 328 22.64 10.45 -4.30
CA LEU A 328 21.33 10.48 -3.61
C LEU A 328 21.46 10.85 -2.13
N LYS A 329 22.56 10.55 -1.47
CA LYS A 329 22.84 11.05 -0.13
C LYS A 329 22.93 12.58 -0.11
N GLU A 330 23.61 13.17 -1.08
CA GLU A 330 23.73 14.62 -1.25
C GLU A 330 22.36 15.25 -1.53
N ARG A 331 21.59 14.73 -2.48
CA ARG A 331 20.21 15.18 -2.76
C ARG A 331 19.29 15.10 -1.54
N LYS A 332 19.38 14.03 -0.76
CA LYS A 332 18.59 13.89 0.49
C LYS A 332 19.00 14.95 1.52
N ALA A 333 20.26 15.27 1.63
CA ALA A 333 20.75 16.34 2.51
C ALA A 333 20.27 17.72 2.05
N GLU A 334 20.31 18.00 0.74
CA GLU A 334 19.79 19.23 0.14
C GLU A 334 18.28 19.38 0.37
N ARG A 335 17.49 18.31 0.10
CA ARG A 335 16.03 18.29 0.37
C ARG A 335 15.72 18.56 1.84
N LEU A 336 16.47 17.96 2.74
CA LEU A 336 16.30 18.16 4.17
C LEU A 336 16.64 19.60 4.59
N ALA A 337 17.75 20.17 4.08
CA ALA A 337 18.12 21.55 4.36
C ALA A 337 17.06 22.54 3.81
N ALA A 338 16.54 22.29 2.62
CA ALA A 338 15.46 23.10 2.05
C ALA A 338 14.17 22.99 2.89
N TYR A 339 13.80 21.79 3.31
CA TYR A 339 12.65 21.55 4.20
C TYR A 339 12.78 22.32 5.52
N GLU A 340 13.95 22.29 6.16
CA GLU A 340 14.20 23.01 7.41
C GLU A 340 14.18 24.53 7.27
N ALA A 341 14.64 25.03 6.12
CA ALA A 341 14.71 26.46 5.86
C ALA A 341 13.36 27.06 5.43
N GLN A 342 12.56 26.34 4.67
CA GLN A 342 11.38 26.85 3.97
C GLN A 342 10.09 26.14 4.34
N GLY A 343 10.14 25.01 5.04
CA GLY A 343 9.01 24.11 5.24
C GLY A 343 8.62 23.36 3.95
N GLY A 344 7.42 22.84 3.92
CA GLY A 344 6.90 22.08 2.78
C GLY A 344 6.94 20.57 3.03
N GLU A 345 7.02 19.76 1.97
CA GLU A 345 7.05 18.30 2.06
C GLU A 345 8.46 17.73 1.93
N LEU A 346 8.86 16.87 2.84
CA LEU A 346 10.12 16.13 2.74
C LEU A 346 9.90 14.79 2.03
N ARG A 347 9.99 14.80 0.69
CA ARG A 347 9.76 13.63 -0.16
C ARG A 347 10.91 12.63 -0.13
N GLU A 348 10.56 11.34 -0.15
CA GLU A 348 11.54 10.26 -0.28
C GLU A 348 12.04 10.14 -1.73
N VAL A 349 13.21 9.51 -1.89
CA VAL A 349 13.76 9.10 -3.18
C VAL A 349 13.05 7.82 -3.63
N THR A 350 12.40 7.87 -4.78
CA THR A 350 11.71 6.70 -5.33
C THR A 350 12.69 5.63 -5.81
N HIS A 351 12.23 4.36 -5.94
CA HIS A 351 13.06 3.29 -6.52
C HIS A 351 13.46 3.64 -7.95
N GLN A 352 12.58 4.25 -8.72
CA GLN A 352 12.88 4.69 -10.09
C GLN A 352 13.98 5.75 -10.09
N GLU A 353 13.90 6.77 -9.23
CA GLU A 353 14.94 7.79 -9.10
C GLU A 353 16.30 7.17 -8.72
N PHE A 354 16.30 6.18 -7.81
CA PHE A 354 17.50 5.46 -7.42
C PHE A 354 18.13 4.74 -8.64
N TRP A 355 17.38 3.89 -9.32
CA TRP A 355 17.92 3.07 -10.42
C TRP A 355 18.19 3.87 -11.69
N GLN A 356 17.46 4.96 -11.94
CA GLN A 356 17.81 5.92 -12.99
C GLN A 356 19.13 6.63 -12.69
N THR A 357 19.44 6.91 -11.42
CA THR A 357 20.72 7.46 -11.03
C THR A 357 21.84 6.44 -11.24
N VAL A 358 21.62 5.15 -10.94
CA VAL A 358 22.57 4.07 -11.27
C VAL A 358 22.82 4.02 -12.78
N ALA A 359 21.75 4.01 -13.60
CA ALA A 359 21.86 3.99 -15.05
C ALA A 359 22.65 5.19 -15.62
N ALA A 360 22.56 6.35 -14.97
CA ALA A 360 23.30 7.56 -15.39
C ALA A 360 24.82 7.45 -15.20
N HIS A 361 25.28 6.53 -14.35
CA HIS A 361 26.70 6.23 -14.12
C HIS A 361 27.26 5.10 -14.97
N LEU A 362 26.45 4.51 -15.87
CA LEU A 362 26.89 3.50 -16.82
C LEU A 362 27.12 4.13 -18.21
N GLN A 363 28.05 3.53 -18.98
CA GLN A 363 28.34 4.01 -20.34
C GLN A 363 27.23 3.64 -21.34
N GLN A 364 26.61 2.49 -21.14
CA GLN A 364 25.52 1.98 -21.97
C GLN A 364 24.16 2.48 -21.48
N ASP A 365 23.20 2.64 -22.39
CA ASP A 365 21.86 3.11 -22.02
C ASP A 365 20.95 1.96 -21.54
N PHE A 366 20.97 1.72 -20.26
CA PHE A 366 20.06 0.79 -19.56
C PHE A 366 18.88 1.49 -18.87
N ARG A 367 18.61 2.78 -19.13
CA ARG A 367 17.60 3.55 -18.40
C ARG A 367 16.20 2.96 -18.47
N ALA A 368 15.80 2.46 -19.65
CA ALA A 368 14.50 1.83 -19.83
C ALA A 368 14.39 0.55 -19.00
N TRP A 369 15.42 -0.29 -19.05
CA TRP A 369 15.47 -1.54 -18.29
C TRP A 369 15.48 -1.29 -16.77
N PHE A 370 16.33 -0.40 -16.26
CA PHE A 370 16.34 -0.06 -14.84
C PHE A 370 15.04 0.57 -14.34
N ARG A 371 14.34 1.32 -15.20
CA ARG A 371 13.01 1.86 -14.86
C ARG A 371 12.00 0.74 -14.68
N ALA A 372 12.00 -0.23 -15.57
CA ALA A 372 11.08 -1.37 -15.54
C ALA A 372 11.32 -2.29 -14.33
N GLU A 373 12.58 -2.52 -13.98
CA GLU A 373 12.97 -3.43 -12.90
C GLU A 373 13.16 -2.73 -11.54
N ALA A 374 12.90 -1.42 -11.44
CA ALA A 374 13.25 -0.59 -10.30
C ALA A 374 12.73 -1.12 -8.95
N ASP A 375 11.50 -1.60 -8.89
CA ASP A 375 10.90 -2.13 -7.66
C ASP A 375 11.55 -3.44 -7.21
N ASP A 376 11.67 -4.43 -8.13
CA ASP A 376 12.30 -5.71 -7.82
C ASP A 376 13.78 -5.54 -7.44
N LEU A 377 14.49 -4.71 -8.20
CA LEU A 377 15.89 -4.39 -7.92
C LEU A 377 16.04 -3.67 -6.57
N ALA A 378 15.14 -2.75 -6.20
CA ALA A 378 15.17 -2.07 -4.92
C ALA A 378 14.96 -3.04 -3.76
N ALA A 379 14.03 -3.99 -3.89
CA ALA A 379 13.79 -5.02 -2.90
C ALA A 379 15.01 -5.95 -2.75
N ARG A 380 15.53 -6.48 -3.85
CA ARG A 380 16.71 -7.38 -3.85
C ARG A 380 17.95 -6.67 -3.33
N TYR A 381 18.24 -5.46 -3.82
CA TYR A 381 19.36 -4.66 -3.36
C TYR A 381 19.20 -4.25 -1.88
N GLY A 382 18.01 -3.86 -1.45
CA GLY A 382 17.72 -3.54 -0.06
C GLY A 382 18.04 -4.68 0.91
N ASN A 383 17.87 -5.94 0.45
CA ASN A 383 18.19 -7.14 1.23
C ASN A 383 19.69 -7.47 1.31
N VAL A 384 20.53 -6.98 0.34
CA VAL A 384 21.94 -7.36 0.23
C VAL A 384 22.93 -6.20 0.29
N LYS A 385 22.46 -4.95 0.23
CA LYS A 385 23.33 -3.75 0.24
C LYS A 385 24.22 -3.62 1.48
N SER A 386 23.85 -4.28 2.55
CA SER A 386 24.63 -4.44 3.78
C SER A 386 24.16 -5.71 4.47
N ASP A 387 25.11 -6.47 5.00
CA ASP A 387 24.77 -7.62 5.83
C ASP A 387 24.14 -7.14 7.13
N ARG A 388 23.08 -7.80 7.54
CA ARG A 388 22.26 -7.39 8.67
C ARG A 388 21.82 -8.57 9.52
N GLN A 389 21.74 -8.30 10.84
CA GLN A 389 21.23 -9.24 11.82
C GLN A 389 20.17 -8.60 12.69
N CYS A 390 19.26 -9.42 13.23
CA CYS A 390 18.29 -8.95 14.21
C CYS A 390 19.00 -8.46 15.47
N ARG A 391 18.58 -7.30 15.99
CA ARG A 391 19.11 -6.82 17.28
C ARG A 391 18.76 -7.81 18.39
N PRO A 392 19.72 -8.19 19.25
CA PRO A 392 19.44 -9.01 20.43
C PRO A 392 18.32 -8.41 21.30
N GLY A 393 17.46 -9.24 21.85
CA GLY A 393 16.31 -8.80 22.66
C GLY A 393 15.09 -8.33 21.88
N MET A 394 15.23 -7.96 20.60
CA MET A 394 14.12 -7.43 19.79
C MET A 394 12.94 -8.41 19.63
N PRO A 395 13.15 -9.71 19.36
CA PRO A 395 12.03 -10.65 19.28
C PRO A 395 11.22 -10.74 20.58
N GLU A 396 11.88 -10.68 21.74
CA GLU A 396 11.20 -10.69 23.04
C GLU A 396 10.41 -9.40 23.27
N LEU A 397 11.00 -8.24 22.93
CA LEU A 397 10.33 -6.94 23.05
C LEU A 397 9.04 -6.93 22.23
N LEU A 398 9.11 -7.21 20.91
CA LEU A 398 7.95 -7.14 20.03
C LEU A 398 6.87 -8.15 20.42
N ARG A 399 7.29 -9.37 20.78
CA ARG A 399 6.38 -10.41 21.27
C ARG A 399 5.60 -9.95 22.51
N ARG A 400 6.25 -9.30 23.46
CA ARG A 400 5.62 -8.78 24.69
C ARG A 400 4.60 -7.71 24.42
N PHE A 401 4.89 -6.77 23.51
CA PHE A 401 3.93 -5.73 23.11
C PHE A 401 2.74 -6.35 22.39
N ALA A 402 2.95 -7.22 21.42
CA ALA A 402 1.88 -7.88 20.67
C ALA A 402 0.98 -8.75 21.58
N GLN A 403 1.57 -9.53 22.50
CA GLN A 403 0.81 -10.34 23.47
C GLN A 403 -0.04 -9.50 24.44
N ALA A 404 0.35 -8.25 24.66
CA ALA A 404 -0.44 -7.30 25.47
C ALA A 404 -1.53 -6.58 24.69
N GLY A 405 -1.72 -6.91 23.40
CA GLY A 405 -2.66 -6.19 22.52
C GLY A 405 -2.21 -4.78 22.17
N THR A 406 -0.92 -4.43 22.40
CA THR A 406 -0.35 -3.14 21.98
C THR A 406 0.15 -3.26 20.55
N PRO A 407 -0.42 -2.56 19.57
CA PRO A 407 0.00 -2.67 18.17
C PRO A 407 1.44 -2.18 18.00
N VAL A 408 2.20 -2.93 17.20
CA VAL A 408 3.56 -2.59 16.81
C VAL A 408 3.56 -2.17 15.36
N VAL A 409 4.00 -0.95 15.05
CA VAL A 409 4.10 -0.45 13.68
C VAL A 409 5.54 -0.07 13.36
N VAL A 410 6.07 -0.63 12.29
CA VAL A 410 7.42 -0.30 11.79
C VAL A 410 7.34 0.94 10.92
N VAL A 411 8.09 2.01 11.28
CA VAL A 411 8.12 3.29 10.53
C VAL A 411 9.54 3.53 10.03
N SER A 412 9.79 3.32 8.74
CA SER A 412 11.15 3.27 8.20
C SER A 412 11.40 4.19 7.02
N ASN A 413 12.50 4.96 7.07
CA ASN A 413 13.05 5.63 5.90
C ASN A 413 13.83 4.63 5.05
N THR A 414 13.26 4.20 3.95
CA THR A 414 13.83 3.16 3.10
C THR A 414 13.61 3.44 1.61
N VAL A 415 14.36 2.76 0.76
CA VAL A 415 14.13 2.73 -0.70
C VAL A 415 13.34 1.48 -1.11
N SER A 416 12.99 0.60 -0.15
CA SER A 416 12.12 -0.54 -0.38
C SER A 416 11.49 -1.03 0.92
N GLY A 417 10.21 -0.77 1.12
CA GLY A 417 9.39 -1.30 2.20
C GLY A 417 9.29 -2.82 2.13
N ARG A 418 9.28 -3.39 0.91
CA ARG A 418 9.34 -4.84 0.70
C ARG A 418 10.59 -5.47 1.34
N ALA A 419 11.78 -4.86 1.18
CA ALA A 419 13.01 -5.36 1.81
C ALA A 419 12.95 -5.28 3.35
N VAL A 420 12.29 -4.27 3.90
CA VAL A 420 12.04 -4.15 5.35
C VAL A 420 11.17 -5.33 5.84
N ARG A 421 10.05 -5.58 5.17
CA ARG A 421 9.17 -6.72 5.47
C ARG A 421 9.89 -8.07 5.36
N ASP A 422 10.65 -8.28 4.29
CA ASP A 422 11.42 -9.51 4.08
C ASP A 422 12.45 -9.75 5.19
N SER A 423 13.10 -8.69 5.69
CA SER A 423 14.04 -8.82 6.81
C SER A 423 13.33 -9.17 8.11
N CYS A 424 12.18 -8.53 8.41
CA CYS A 424 11.37 -8.86 9.58
C CYS A 424 10.85 -10.32 9.54
N LYS A 425 10.44 -10.80 8.35
CA LYS A 425 10.08 -12.21 8.15
C LYS A 425 11.25 -13.16 8.42
N ARG A 426 12.44 -12.87 7.88
CA ARG A 426 13.66 -13.68 8.15
C ARG A 426 14.04 -13.71 9.62
N TYR A 427 13.76 -12.64 10.36
CA TYR A 427 13.99 -12.57 11.80
C TYR A 427 12.87 -13.21 12.63
N GLY A 428 11.79 -13.69 12.01
CA GLY A 428 10.63 -14.26 12.69
C GLY A 428 9.79 -13.25 13.47
N LEU A 429 9.87 -11.96 13.09
CA LEU A 429 9.20 -10.86 13.77
C LEU A 429 7.82 -10.52 13.20
N ASP A 430 7.55 -10.89 11.96
CA ASP A 430 6.32 -10.56 11.23
C ASP A 430 5.02 -10.85 12.02
N PRO A 431 4.90 -11.95 12.78
CA PRO A 431 3.70 -12.22 13.58
C PRO A 431 3.43 -11.22 14.71
N TYR A 432 4.41 -10.39 15.06
CA TYR A 432 4.31 -9.41 16.16
C TYR A 432 4.12 -7.98 15.64
N ILE A 433 4.20 -7.76 14.32
CA ILE A 433 4.11 -6.46 13.68
C ILE A 433 2.73 -6.30 13.06
N ALA A 434 1.98 -5.30 13.50
CA ALA A 434 0.64 -5.01 13.01
C ALA A 434 0.65 -4.34 11.63
N ALA A 435 1.64 -3.47 11.38
CA ALA A 435 1.75 -2.76 10.09
C ALA A 435 3.17 -2.22 9.83
N TYR A 436 3.38 -1.79 8.59
CA TYR A 436 4.61 -1.16 8.12
C TYR A 436 4.27 0.14 7.39
N VAL A 437 4.91 1.23 7.79
CA VAL A 437 4.87 2.54 7.11
C VAL A 437 6.27 2.82 6.58
N ALA A 438 6.47 2.58 5.31
CA ALA A 438 7.75 2.73 4.61
C ALA A 438 7.75 4.00 3.76
N SER A 439 8.80 4.81 3.84
CA SER A 439 8.85 6.11 3.17
C SER A 439 8.77 6.05 1.65
N ASP A 440 9.21 4.96 1.04
CA ASP A 440 9.10 4.74 -0.41
C ASP A 440 7.65 4.49 -0.87
N GLU A 441 6.84 3.89 -0.02
CA GLU A 441 5.41 3.61 -0.25
C GLU A 441 4.54 4.82 0.15
N HIS A 442 4.87 5.50 1.25
CA HIS A 442 4.19 6.71 1.73
C HIS A 442 4.49 7.95 0.85
N GLY A 443 5.68 8.02 0.25
CA GLY A 443 6.14 9.16 -0.53
C GLY A 443 6.84 10.26 0.29
N LEU A 444 6.59 10.35 1.60
CA LEU A 444 7.25 11.25 2.55
C LEU A 444 8.17 10.47 3.48
N ARG A 445 9.19 11.14 4.03
CA ARG A 445 10.17 10.50 4.90
C ARG A 445 10.30 11.21 6.25
N LYS A 446 10.66 10.47 7.31
CA LYS A 446 11.02 11.05 8.62
C LYS A 446 12.13 12.10 8.46
N PRO A 447 12.05 13.28 9.11
CA PRO A 447 11.16 13.63 10.21
C PRO A 447 9.81 14.23 9.82
N GLU A 448 9.35 14.12 8.57
CA GLU A 448 8.03 14.64 8.16
C GLU A 448 6.93 14.12 9.08
N PRO A 449 6.10 15.00 9.68
CA PRO A 449 5.09 14.57 10.65
C PRO A 449 4.04 13.60 10.10
N ASP A 450 3.71 13.68 8.81
CA ASP A 450 2.63 12.90 8.22
C ASP A 450 2.90 11.39 8.19
N ILE A 451 4.16 10.98 8.03
CA ILE A 451 4.52 9.55 8.11
C ILE A 451 4.30 8.97 9.53
N PHE A 452 4.47 9.80 10.58
CA PHE A 452 4.16 9.40 11.96
C PHE A 452 2.65 9.43 12.22
N ARG A 453 1.91 10.40 11.65
CA ARG A 453 0.44 10.48 11.76
C ARG A 453 -0.23 9.29 11.13
N GLU A 454 0.25 8.83 9.96
CA GLU A 454 -0.24 7.60 9.34
C GLU A 454 -0.01 6.39 10.27
N ALA A 455 1.18 6.23 10.83
CA ALA A 455 1.47 5.13 11.75
C ALA A 455 0.61 5.17 13.02
N LEU A 456 0.37 6.35 13.60
CA LEU A 456 -0.54 6.55 14.74
C LEU A 456 -1.99 6.21 14.37
N THR A 457 -2.43 6.59 13.17
CA THR A 457 -3.77 6.29 12.65
C THR A 457 -3.97 4.80 12.47
N ILE A 458 -3.01 4.11 11.81
CA ILE A 458 -3.03 2.65 11.62
C ILE A 458 -3.07 1.92 12.97
N ALA A 459 -2.32 2.41 13.96
CA ALA A 459 -2.30 1.83 15.31
C ALA A 459 -3.51 2.23 16.17
N SER A 460 -4.39 3.10 15.70
CA SER A 460 -5.44 3.75 16.51
C SER A 460 -4.89 4.28 17.84
N ALA A 461 -3.75 4.98 17.78
CA ALA A 461 -2.92 5.27 18.94
C ALA A 461 -3.02 6.71 19.42
N ASP A 462 -3.05 6.86 20.77
CA ASP A 462 -2.86 8.14 21.43
C ASP A 462 -1.35 8.49 21.45
N PRO A 463 -0.94 9.62 20.84
CA PRO A 463 0.46 10.05 20.90
C PRO A 463 1.00 10.15 22.34
N ALA A 464 0.16 10.55 23.31
CA ALA A 464 0.54 10.64 24.71
C ALA A 464 0.82 9.27 25.37
N ARG A 465 0.30 8.19 24.78
CA ARG A 465 0.46 6.80 25.24
C ARG A 465 1.28 5.95 24.25
N THR A 466 1.98 6.62 23.32
CA THR A 466 2.77 5.94 22.29
C THR A 466 4.26 6.04 22.61
N ILE A 467 4.97 4.94 22.38
CA ILE A 467 6.42 4.88 22.38
C ILE A 467 6.91 4.90 20.93
N PHE A 468 7.88 5.75 20.62
CA PHE A 468 8.67 5.64 19.39
C PHE A 468 10.10 5.23 19.73
N ILE A 469 10.61 4.17 19.08
CA ILE A 469 11.99 3.72 19.21
C ILE A 469 12.73 3.96 17.90
N GLY A 470 13.81 4.74 17.96
CA GLY A 470 14.67 5.08 16.83
C GLY A 470 16.17 5.01 17.15
N ASP A 471 17.02 5.36 16.18
CA ASP A 471 18.47 5.53 16.36
C ASP A 471 18.98 6.90 15.89
N LYS A 472 18.08 7.75 15.31
CA LYS A 472 18.45 9.06 14.74
C LYS A 472 17.69 10.20 15.38
N PRO A 473 18.36 11.06 16.18
CA PRO A 473 17.73 12.20 16.84
C PRO A 473 16.89 13.05 15.89
N ARG A 474 17.47 13.43 14.75
CA ARG A 474 16.86 14.34 13.78
C ARG A 474 15.67 13.74 13.04
N ASN A 475 15.74 12.47 12.66
CA ASN A 475 14.67 11.82 11.88
C ASN A 475 13.59 11.23 12.78
N ASP A 476 14.01 10.52 13.82
CA ASP A 476 13.15 9.69 14.65
C ASP A 476 12.55 10.47 15.83
N ALA A 477 13.41 10.94 16.73
CA ALA A 477 12.95 11.61 17.94
C ALA A 477 12.31 12.98 17.64
N ALA A 478 12.89 13.77 16.74
CA ALA A 478 12.34 15.07 16.36
C ALA A 478 10.99 14.93 15.61
N GLY A 479 10.88 13.99 14.67
CA GLY A 479 9.63 13.71 13.97
C GLY A 479 8.54 13.20 14.91
N ALA A 480 8.86 12.27 15.80
CA ALA A 480 7.95 11.78 16.83
C ALA A 480 7.50 12.91 17.79
N ARG A 481 8.41 13.82 18.15
CA ARG A 481 8.10 15.01 18.97
C ARG A 481 7.11 15.92 18.27
N ALA A 482 7.26 16.13 16.97
CA ALA A 482 6.40 17.02 16.17
C ALA A 482 4.92 16.56 16.12
N VAL A 483 4.65 15.28 16.33
CA VAL A 483 3.28 14.73 16.41
C VAL A 483 2.82 14.45 17.84
N GLY A 484 3.58 14.86 18.85
CA GLY A 484 3.19 14.77 20.26
C GLY A 484 3.42 13.40 20.91
N ILE A 485 4.23 12.51 20.30
CA ILE A 485 4.57 11.23 20.92
C ILE A 485 5.35 11.45 22.22
N ALA A 486 4.80 10.92 23.33
CA ALA A 486 5.32 11.20 24.66
C ALA A 486 6.67 10.50 24.93
N HIS A 487 6.81 9.23 24.54
CA HIS A 487 8.01 8.43 24.81
C HIS A 487 8.84 8.30 23.53
N ARG A 488 9.95 9.05 23.45
CA ARG A 488 10.85 9.11 22.30
C ARG A 488 12.21 8.55 22.70
N ILE A 489 12.44 7.29 22.37
CA ILE A 489 13.58 6.51 22.84
C ILE A 489 14.58 6.36 21.71
N LEU A 490 15.84 6.61 22.01
CA LEU A 490 16.95 6.38 21.09
C LEU A 490 17.80 5.20 21.56
N LEU A 491 18.12 4.29 20.63
CA LEU A 491 19.00 3.15 20.91
C LEU A 491 20.42 3.45 20.47
N THR A 492 21.38 3.12 21.34
CA THR A 492 22.80 3.12 21.00
C THR A 492 23.16 1.92 20.10
N GLY A 493 24.36 1.92 19.54
CA GLY A 493 24.84 0.85 18.66
C GLY A 493 24.19 0.83 17.25
N GLY A 494 23.47 1.90 16.89
CA GLY A 494 23.02 2.18 15.53
C GLY A 494 24.09 2.92 14.72
N SER A 495 23.67 3.78 13.81
CA SER A 495 24.56 4.58 12.96
C SER A 495 24.92 5.95 13.54
N THR A 496 24.25 6.36 14.59
CA THR A 496 24.43 7.68 15.24
C THR A 496 25.42 7.56 16.41
N PRO A 497 26.40 8.46 16.53
CA PRO A 497 27.31 8.49 17.67
C PRO A 497 26.58 8.71 19.01
N ASP A 498 27.09 8.12 20.08
CA ASP A 498 26.43 8.15 21.39
C ASP A 498 26.36 9.59 21.98
N ASP A 499 27.32 10.45 21.68
CA ASP A 499 27.33 11.86 22.09
C ASP A 499 26.17 12.66 21.45
N GLU A 500 25.84 12.41 20.19
CA GLU A 500 24.66 12.98 19.52
C GLU A 500 23.34 12.48 20.19
N LEU A 501 23.27 11.20 20.56
CA LEU A 501 22.10 10.64 21.24
C LEU A 501 21.91 11.30 22.62
N HIS A 502 22.98 11.46 23.39
CA HIS A 502 22.93 12.14 24.69
C HIS A 502 22.64 13.64 24.58
N SER A 503 23.09 14.29 23.52
CA SER A 503 22.71 15.68 23.22
C SER A 503 21.20 15.83 23.00
N ALA A 504 20.60 14.91 22.24
CA ALA A 504 19.15 14.89 22.02
C ALA A 504 18.34 14.58 23.29
N LEU A 505 18.91 13.85 24.23
CA LEU A 505 18.31 13.67 25.55
C LEU A 505 18.39 14.96 26.37
N ALA A 506 19.52 15.66 26.34
CA ALA A 506 19.74 16.90 27.10
C ALA A 506 18.86 18.06 26.63
N ASP A 507 18.58 18.18 25.32
CA ASP A 507 17.69 19.21 24.75
C ASP A 507 16.20 18.81 24.74
N GLY A 508 15.85 17.62 25.23
CA GLY A 508 14.49 17.11 25.34
C GLY A 508 13.87 16.65 24.01
N THR A 509 14.67 16.51 22.94
CA THR A 509 14.22 15.89 21.68
C THR A 509 13.95 14.40 21.90
N ALA A 510 14.84 13.68 22.56
CA ALA A 510 14.58 12.34 23.10
C ALA A 510 14.15 12.39 24.56
N THR A 511 13.43 11.36 25.02
CA THR A 511 13.04 11.21 26.42
C THR A 511 13.92 10.20 27.15
N GLN A 512 14.56 9.32 26.40
CA GLN A 512 15.44 8.28 26.92
C GLN A 512 16.46 7.83 25.88
N VAL A 513 17.66 7.45 26.32
CA VAL A 513 18.69 6.77 25.54
C VAL A 513 18.97 5.42 26.22
N VAL A 514 18.94 4.34 25.45
CA VAL A 514 19.03 2.97 25.96
C VAL A 514 19.99 2.15 25.12
N SER A 515 20.77 1.30 25.74
CA SER A 515 21.70 0.38 25.06
C SER A 515 21.11 -1.02 24.85
N ASP A 516 20.27 -1.49 25.77
CA ASP A 516 19.61 -2.79 25.71
C ASP A 516 18.10 -2.62 25.57
N VAL A 517 17.52 -3.21 24.53
CA VAL A 517 16.07 -3.14 24.29
C VAL A 517 15.26 -3.84 25.37
N THR A 518 15.86 -4.75 26.13
CA THR A 518 15.17 -5.42 27.25
C THR A 518 14.89 -4.47 28.41
N ASP A 519 15.62 -3.35 28.54
CA ASP A 519 15.35 -2.29 29.50
C ASP A 519 14.02 -1.55 29.22
N LEU A 520 13.46 -1.74 28.03
CA LEU A 520 12.19 -1.13 27.62
C LEU A 520 10.96 -1.97 27.98
N LEU A 521 11.14 -3.20 28.43
CA LEU A 521 10.02 -4.09 28.80
C LEU A 521 9.09 -3.48 29.89
N PRO A 522 9.60 -2.79 30.93
CA PRO A 522 8.74 -2.14 31.92
C PRO A 522 7.91 -0.96 31.38
N LEU A 523 8.35 -0.28 30.33
CA LEU A 523 7.65 0.89 29.77
C LEU A 523 6.27 0.54 29.21
N ARG A 524 6.06 -0.70 28.79
CA ARG A 524 4.75 -1.17 28.35
C ARG A 524 3.69 -0.96 29.45
N GLU A 525 4.02 -1.23 30.70
CA GLU A 525 3.08 -1.07 31.82
C GLU A 525 2.76 0.40 32.08
N ALA A 526 3.75 1.27 31.88
CA ALA A 526 3.58 2.72 32.05
C ALA A 526 2.66 3.35 31.01
N ILE A 527 2.57 2.80 29.77
CA ILE A 527 1.68 3.34 28.72
C ILE A 527 0.31 2.64 28.70
N ALA A 528 0.17 1.50 29.37
CA ALA A 528 -1.10 0.77 29.46
C ALA A 528 -2.06 1.37 30.51
N SER A 529 -1.51 2.06 31.52
CA SER A 529 -2.27 2.78 32.56
C SER A 529 -2.71 4.15 32.05
#